data_4ea6da4b68fbcea078ca9aad223766a0
#
_entry.id   4ea6da4b68fbcea078ca9aad223766a0
#
_cell.length_a   1.000
_cell.length_b   1.000
_cell.length_c   1.000
_cell.angle_alpha   90.00
_cell.angle_beta   90.00
_cell.angle_gamma   90.00
#
_symmetry.space_group_name_H-M   'P 1'
#
loop_
_entity.id
_entity.type
_entity.pdbx_description
1 polymer ?
#
loop_
_entity_poly.entity_id
_entity_poly.type
_entity_poly.pdbx_seq_one_letter_code
_entity_poly.pdbx_strand_id
1 'polypeptide(L)'
;MEEGFGPSDSQLMEETARGDREAFASLIGRHQRLVLSIAARYLGDRDEAEDAAQEVFIRLWHGARRYRPSSALEAYLRTLTVNFCLDMKRKRRFVLLSGEEDRPGPSNPQGDALREERRGAIDRALQLLPPAQRMAVVLFHMEGLNIGEVARLMETSPKAVESLLSRARAALRERLAGYLR
;
A
#
# COMPACT_ATOMS: atom_id res chain seq x y z
N MET A 1 3.15 22.16 -19.49
CA MET A 1 2.22 22.69 -18.49
C MET A 1 0.82 22.37 -18.98
N GLU A 2 0.28 21.20 -18.59
CA GLU A 2 -1.13 20.89 -18.81
C GLU A 2 -1.86 21.23 -17.51
N GLU A 3 -2.48 22.40 -17.50
CA GLU A 3 -3.46 22.76 -16.49
C GLU A 3 -4.64 21.81 -16.67
N GLY A 4 -4.80 20.86 -15.74
CA GLY A 4 -5.91 19.93 -15.72
C GLY A 4 -7.23 20.67 -15.58
N PHE A 5 -8.04 20.64 -16.62
CA PHE A 5 -9.41 21.18 -16.69
C PHE A 5 -10.34 20.37 -15.75
N GLY A 6 -10.26 20.58 -14.46
CA GLY A 6 -11.13 19.94 -13.50
C GLY A 6 -10.88 20.44 -12.07
N PRO A 7 -11.82 20.18 -11.13
CA PRO A 7 -11.66 20.62 -9.76
C PRO A 7 -10.42 19.95 -9.12
N SER A 8 -9.72 20.73 -8.31
CA SER A 8 -8.56 20.22 -7.55
C SER A 8 -9.01 19.21 -6.47
N ASP A 9 -8.07 18.38 -6.00
CA ASP A 9 -8.37 17.44 -4.90
C ASP A 9 -8.86 18.14 -3.63
N SER A 10 -8.38 19.36 -3.36
CA SER A 10 -8.86 20.17 -2.24
C SER A 10 -10.34 20.57 -2.42
N GLN A 11 -10.73 20.99 -3.61
CA GLN A 11 -12.11 21.32 -3.93
C GLN A 11 -13.02 20.08 -3.83
N LEU A 12 -12.60 18.96 -4.40
CA LEU A 12 -13.32 17.69 -4.31
C LEU A 12 -13.46 17.21 -2.86
N MET A 13 -12.44 17.40 -2.02
CA MET A 13 -12.51 17.08 -0.60
C MET A 13 -13.48 17.97 0.17
N GLU A 14 -13.56 19.27 -0.16
CA GLU A 14 -14.55 20.17 0.44
C GLU A 14 -15.99 19.79 0.06
N GLU A 15 -16.22 19.46 -1.20
CA GLU A 15 -17.52 18.99 -1.70
C GLU A 15 -17.89 17.65 -1.06
N THR A 16 -16.94 16.71 -0.98
CA THR A 16 -17.10 15.44 -0.25
C THR A 16 -17.49 15.68 1.22
N ALA A 17 -16.85 16.64 1.88
CA ALA A 17 -17.17 17.01 3.27
C ALA A 17 -18.59 17.54 3.45
N ARG A 18 -19.20 18.11 2.39
CA ARG A 18 -20.60 18.52 2.33
C ARG A 18 -21.55 17.37 1.97
N GLY A 19 -21.02 16.18 1.64
CA GLY A 19 -21.79 14.99 1.32
C GLY A 19 -21.97 14.74 -0.18
N ASP A 20 -21.21 15.43 -1.04
CA ASP A 20 -21.24 15.23 -2.48
C ASP A 20 -20.60 13.89 -2.87
N ARG A 21 -21.42 13.00 -3.43
CA ARG A 21 -21.01 11.67 -3.85
C ARG A 21 -20.27 11.67 -5.19
N GLU A 22 -20.54 12.61 -6.08
CA GLU A 22 -19.88 12.71 -7.38
C GLU A 22 -18.45 13.23 -7.21
N ALA A 23 -18.25 14.22 -6.34
CA ALA A 23 -16.93 14.68 -5.93
C ALA A 23 -16.10 13.54 -5.32
N PHE A 24 -16.72 12.75 -4.44
CA PHE A 24 -16.06 11.58 -3.85
C PHE A 24 -15.73 10.51 -4.88
N ALA A 25 -16.63 10.18 -5.81
CA ALA A 25 -16.36 9.24 -6.90
C ALA A 25 -15.20 9.72 -7.78
N SER A 26 -15.07 11.01 -8.01
CA SER A 26 -13.95 11.62 -8.73
C SER A 26 -12.62 11.42 -7.98
N LEU A 27 -12.60 11.58 -6.66
CA LEU A 27 -11.42 11.30 -5.83
C LEU A 27 -11.04 9.82 -5.88
N ILE A 28 -12.02 8.90 -5.77
CA ILE A 28 -11.76 7.47 -5.93
C ILE A 28 -11.13 7.20 -7.29
N GLY A 29 -11.71 7.71 -8.38
CA GLY A 29 -11.22 7.52 -9.74
C GLY A 29 -9.76 7.95 -9.92
N ARG A 30 -9.36 9.07 -9.28
CA ARG A 30 -7.99 9.59 -9.35
C ARG A 30 -7.00 8.77 -8.53
N HIS A 31 -7.39 8.33 -7.34
CA HIS A 31 -6.47 7.82 -6.34
C HIS A 31 -6.56 6.31 -6.08
N GLN A 32 -7.58 5.59 -6.60
CA GLN A 32 -7.72 4.14 -6.37
C GLN A 32 -6.49 3.34 -6.79
N ARG A 33 -5.81 3.75 -7.87
CA ARG A 33 -4.60 3.08 -8.36
C ARG A 33 -3.47 3.12 -7.35
N LEU A 34 -3.28 4.27 -6.69
CA LEU A 34 -2.29 4.45 -5.63
C LEU A 34 -2.58 3.52 -4.44
N VAL A 35 -3.81 3.55 -3.95
CA VAL A 35 -4.24 2.77 -2.79
C VAL A 35 -4.13 1.27 -3.07
N LEU A 36 -4.69 0.81 -4.21
CA LEU A 36 -4.62 -0.60 -4.63
C LEU A 36 -3.18 -1.07 -4.87
N SER A 37 -2.31 -0.23 -5.44
CA SER A 37 -0.90 -0.57 -5.67
C SER A 37 -0.18 -0.92 -4.38
N ILE A 38 -0.31 -0.09 -3.35
CA ILE A 38 0.31 -0.32 -2.05
C ILE A 38 -0.28 -1.56 -1.38
N ALA A 39 -1.61 -1.65 -1.34
CA ALA A 39 -2.31 -2.75 -0.68
C ALA A 39 -1.98 -4.11 -1.32
N ALA A 40 -2.09 -4.23 -2.66
CA ALA A 40 -1.85 -5.47 -3.37
C ALA A 40 -0.40 -5.97 -3.21
N ARG A 41 0.59 -5.09 -3.32
CA ARG A 41 2.00 -5.45 -3.14
C ARG A 41 2.33 -5.86 -1.71
N TYR A 42 1.68 -5.23 -0.75
CA TYR A 42 1.91 -5.54 0.66
C TYR A 42 1.16 -6.77 1.12
N LEU A 43 -0.13 -6.91 0.79
CA LEU A 43 -0.98 -8.01 1.24
C LEU A 43 -0.69 -9.28 0.44
N GLY A 44 -0.43 -9.18 -0.87
CA GLY A 44 -0.13 -10.30 -1.76
C GLY A 44 -1.38 -11.08 -2.20
N ASP A 45 -2.55 -10.61 -1.80
CA ASP A 45 -3.85 -11.14 -2.17
C ASP A 45 -4.69 -10.01 -2.75
N ARG A 46 -5.41 -10.31 -3.85
CA ARG A 46 -6.17 -9.31 -4.58
C ARG A 46 -7.44 -8.90 -3.84
N ASP A 47 -8.14 -9.87 -3.29
CA ASP A 47 -9.41 -9.63 -2.61
C ASP A 47 -9.16 -8.84 -1.31
N GLU A 48 -8.11 -9.23 -0.55
CA GLU A 48 -7.65 -8.44 0.61
C GLU A 48 -7.25 -7.01 0.23
N ALA A 49 -6.64 -6.80 -0.93
CA ALA A 49 -6.23 -5.48 -1.39
C ALA A 49 -7.43 -4.63 -1.80
N GLU A 50 -8.44 -5.22 -2.43
CA GLU A 50 -9.68 -4.56 -2.79
C GLU A 50 -10.46 -4.17 -1.52
N ASP A 51 -10.57 -5.06 -0.54
CA ASP A 51 -11.18 -4.78 0.76
C ASP A 51 -10.45 -3.66 1.51
N ALA A 52 -9.11 -3.71 1.51
CA ALA A 52 -8.30 -2.66 2.12
C ALA A 52 -8.51 -1.31 1.43
N ALA A 53 -8.60 -1.29 0.11
CA ALA A 53 -8.85 -0.06 -0.64
C ALA A 53 -10.24 0.51 -0.35
N GLN A 54 -11.27 -0.32 -0.28
CA GLN A 54 -12.62 0.10 0.09
C GLN A 54 -12.62 0.75 1.49
N GLU A 55 -12.01 0.09 2.48
CA GLU A 55 -11.95 0.62 3.85
C GLU A 55 -11.18 1.94 3.92
N VAL A 56 -10.08 2.09 3.18
CA VAL A 56 -9.33 3.35 3.10
C VAL A 56 -10.21 4.48 2.57
N PHE A 57 -11.01 4.24 1.52
CA PHE A 57 -11.91 5.25 0.99
C PHE A 57 -13.11 5.52 1.90
N ILE A 58 -13.64 4.52 2.60
CA ILE A 58 -14.65 4.71 3.65
C ILE A 58 -14.10 5.64 4.75
N ARG A 59 -12.86 5.42 5.19
CA ARG A 59 -12.20 6.30 6.18
C ARG A 59 -11.98 7.71 5.64
N LEU A 60 -11.62 7.84 4.37
CA LEU A 60 -11.51 9.14 3.71
C LEU A 60 -12.86 9.89 3.75
N TRP A 61 -13.95 9.22 3.37
CA TRP A 61 -15.30 9.78 3.39
C TRP A 61 -15.69 10.27 4.80
N HIS A 62 -15.57 9.42 5.80
CA HIS A 62 -15.88 9.77 7.18
C HIS A 62 -14.94 10.83 7.77
N GLY A 63 -13.70 10.87 7.31
CA GLY A 63 -12.69 11.84 7.71
C GLY A 63 -12.76 13.17 6.97
N ALA A 64 -13.53 13.29 5.88
CA ALA A 64 -13.52 14.44 4.97
C ALA A 64 -13.76 15.79 5.68
N ARG A 65 -14.69 15.84 6.64
CA ARG A 65 -14.96 17.06 7.43
C ARG A 65 -13.81 17.51 8.33
N ARG A 66 -12.91 16.59 8.69
CA ARG A 66 -11.75 16.88 9.56
C ARG A 66 -10.47 17.02 8.77
N TYR A 67 -10.51 16.68 7.48
CA TYR A 67 -9.37 16.82 6.60
C TYR A 67 -8.90 18.28 6.56
N ARG A 68 -7.61 18.50 6.72
CA ARG A 68 -6.97 19.81 6.56
C ARG A 68 -5.92 19.66 5.48
N PRO A 69 -5.95 20.46 4.42
CA PRO A 69 -5.01 20.39 3.31
C PRO A 69 -3.64 20.93 3.73
N SER A 70 -2.96 20.22 4.65
CA SER A 70 -1.58 20.53 5.06
C SER A 70 -0.54 19.86 4.15
N SER A 71 -0.98 18.92 3.31
CA SER A 71 -0.15 18.17 2.35
C SER A 71 -1.02 17.72 1.18
N ALA A 72 -0.39 17.23 0.11
CA ALA A 72 -1.11 16.61 -0.99
C ALA A 72 -1.99 15.45 -0.48
N LEU A 73 -3.21 15.31 -1.06
CA LEU A 73 -4.14 14.25 -0.68
C LEU A 73 -3.53 12.84 -0.82
N GLU A 74 -2.64 12.66 -1.78
CA GLU A 74 -1.87 11.42 -1.94
C GLU A 74 -1.07 11.04 -0.69
N ALA A 75 -0.42 11.99 -0.04
CA ALA A 75 0.35 11.73 1.18
C ALA A 75 -0.56 11.27 2.32
N TYR A 76 -1.76 11.85 2.42
CA TYR A 76 -2.77 11.43 3.39
C TYR A 76 -3.30 10.02 3.08
N LEU A 77 -3.63 9.74 1.81
CA LEU A 77 -4.07 8.41 1.38
C LEU A 77 -2.99 7.34 1.58
N ARG A 78 -1.72 7.66 1.30
CA ARG A 78 -0.59 6.76 1.61
C ARG A 78 -0.55 6.43 3.11
N THR A 79 -0.72 7.42 3.97
CA THR A 79 -0.75 7.22 5.43
C THR A 79 -1.90 6.31 5.84
N LEU A 80 -3.13 6.56 5.36
CA LEU A 80 -4.30 5.73 5.65
C LEU A 80 -4.07 4.28 5.19
N THR A 81 -3.54 4.10 3.97
CA THR A 81 -3.31 2.77 3.38
C THR A 81 -2.25 1.99 4.16
N VAL A 82 -1.11 2.63 4.46
CA VAL A 82 -0.01 1.98 5.20
C VAL A 82 -0.48 1.56 6.59
N ASN A 83 -1.11 2.46 7.32
CA ASN A 83 -1.60 2.16 8.67
C ASN A 83 -2.63 1.04 8.66
N PHE A 84 -3.58 1.07 7.73
CA PHE A 84 -4.57 0.02 7.60
C PHE A 84 -3.95 -1.35 7.28
N CYS A 85 -3.06 -1.40 6.31
CA CYS A 85 -2.38 -2.64 5.91
C CYS A 85 -1.51 -3.23 7.04
N LEU A 86 -0.78 -2.38 7.78
CA LEU A 86 0.01 -2.82 8.92
C LEU A 86 -0.88 -3.37 10.04
N ASP A 87 -2.02 -2.73 10.32
CA ASP A 87 -2.99 -3.16 11.32
C ASP A 87 -3.65 -4.49 10.94
N MET A 88 -4.02 -4.67 9.66
CA MET A 88 -4.55 -5.96 9.18
C MET A 88 -3.60 -7.12 9.48
N LYS A 89 -2.32 -6.99 9.11
CA LYS A 89 -1.34 -8.06 9.35
C LYS A 89 -1.03 -8.26 10.83
N ARG A 90 -1.11 -7.22 11.65
CA ARG A 90 -0.96 -7.33 13.10
C ARG A 90 -2.11 -8.10 13.73
N LYS A 91 -3.36 -7.81 13.35
CA LYS A 91 -4.56 -8.53 13.80
C LYS A 91 -4.49 -10.00 13.38
N ARG A 92 -4.15 -10.28 12.12
CA ARG A 92 -4.04 -11.64 11.59
C ARG A 92 -2.97 -12.47 12.33
N ARG A 93 -1.82 -11.86 12.63
CA ARG A 93 -0.79 -12.52 13.44
C ARG A 93 -1.27 -12.84 14.85
N PHE A 94 -2.10 -12.00 15.45
CA PHE A 94 -2.70 -12.26 16.77
C PHE A 94 -3.67 -13.44 16.69
N VAL A 95 -4.54 -13.50 15.67
CA VAL A 95 -5.48 -14.62 15.43
C VAL A 95 -4.74 -15.93 15.19
N LEU A 96 -3.69 -15.93 14.37
CA LEU A 96 -2.86 -17.13 14.13
C LEU A 96 -2.18 -17.65 15.41
N LEU A 97 -1.80 -16.77 16.31
CA LEU A 97 -1.23 -17.16 17.62
C LEU A 97 -2.30 -17.72 18.57
N SER A 98 -3.58 -17.43 18.33
CA SER A 98 -4.72 -17.99 19.07
C SER A 98 -5.28 -19.30 18.49
N GLY A 99 -4.69 -19.83 17.42
CA GLY A 99 -4.98 -21.21 16.95
C GLY A 99 -5.98 -21.32 15.78
N GLU A 100 -6.35 -20.23 15.13
CA GLU A 100 -7.15 -20.27 13.90
C GLU A 100 -6.23 -20.21 12.66
N GLU A 101 -6.25 -21.30 11.87
CA GLU A 101 -5.48 -21.39 10.61
C GLU A 101 -6.13 -20.55 9.52
N ASP A 102 -5.36 -19.60 8.97
CA ASP A 102 -5.72 -18.86 7.76
C ASP A 102 -4.70 -19.17 6.65
N ARG A 103 -5.19 -19.69 5.52
CA ARG A 103 -4.38 -20.07 4.36
C ARG A 103 -4.14 -18.87 3.45
N PRO A 104 -2.92 -18.69 2.90
CA PRO A 104 -2.71 -17.74 1.81
C PRO A 104 -3.44 -18.22 0.55
N GLY A 105 -4.30 -17.37 0.00
CA GLY A 105 -4.98 -17.63 -1.26
C GLY A 105 -4.04 -17.56 -2.47
N PRO A 106 -4.31 -18.31 -3.56
CA PRO A 106 -3.51 -18.27 -4.77
C PRO A 106 -3.81 -17.03 -5.60
N SER A 107 -2.79 -16.24 -5.94
CA SER A 107 -2.87 -15.22 -6.98
C SER A 107 -2.86 -15.88 -8.35
N ASN A 108 -3.81 -15.51 -9.23
CA ASN A 108 -3.91 -16.01 -10.60
C ASN A 108 -3.30 -15.01 -11.59
N PRO A 109 -2.32 -15.40 -12.43
CA PRO A 109 -1.73 -14.57 -13.44
C PRO A 109 -2.20 -14.94 -14.86
N GLN A 110 -2.55 -13.97 -15.67
CA GLN A 110 -2.65 -14.11 -17.13
C GLN A 110 -1.84 -12.98 -17.81
N GLY A 111 -0.88 -13.35 -18.60
CA GLY A 111 -0.06 -12.47 -19.45
C GLY A 111 1.39 -12.95 -19.57
N ASP A 112 2.14 -12.64 -20.60
CA ASP A 112 3.53 -12.93 -20.96
C ASP A 112 4.33 -13.85 -19.99
N ALA A 113 4.29 -15.16 -20.23
CA ALA A 113 4.67 -16.20 -19.26
C ALA A 113 6.00 -15.97 -18.51
N LEU A 114 7.04 -15.48 -19.19
CA LEU A 114 8.36 -15.26 -18.56
C LEU A 114 8.41 -14.00 -17.68
N ARG A 115 7.69 -12.95 -18.06
CA ARG A 115 7.59 -11.72 -17.24
C ARG A 115 6.69 -11.94 -16.03
N GLU A 116 5.65 -12.73 -16.17
CA GLU A 116 4.76 -13.12 -15.09
C GLU A 116 5.42 -14.07 -14.12
N GLU A 117 6.19 -15.04 -14.61
CA GLU A 117 6.95 -15.92 -13.74
C GLU A 117 7.93 -15.13 -12.85
N ARG A 118 8.63 -14.14 -13.42
CA ARG A 118 9.52 -13.24 -12.65
C ARG A 118 8.76 -12.35 -11.68
N ARG A 119 7.60 -11.79 -12.09
CA ARG A 119 6.74 -10.99 -11.19
C ARG A 119 6.22 -11.87 -10.05
N GLY A 120 5.69 -13.03 -10.36
CA GLY A 120 5.22 -13.98 -9.36
C GLY A 120 6.32 -14.44 -8.39
N ALA A 121 7.56 -14.58 -8.87
CA ALA A 121 8.69 -14.89 -8.00
C ALA A 121 9.02 -13.75 -7.03
N ILE A 122 8.99 -12.51 -7.52
CA ILE A 122 9.20 -11.32 -6.68
C ILE A 122 8.08 -11.18 -5.65
N ASP A 123 6.82 -11.32 -6.06
CA ASP A 123 5.67 -11.22 -5.17
C ASP A 123 5.72 -12.31 -4.09
N ARG A 124 6.01 -13.56 -4.45
CA ARG A 124 6.21 -14.63 -3.46
C ARG A 124 7.37 -14.33 -2.51
N ALA A 125 8.50 -13.83 -3.02
CA ALA A 125 9.65 -13.49 -2.18
C ALA A 125 9.33 -12.35 -1.20
N LEU A 126 8.54 -11.36 -1.64
CA LEU A 126 8.05 -10.27 -0.79
C LEU A 126 7.13 -10.79 0.32
N GLN A 127 6.22 -11.73 0.01
CA GLN A 127 5.30 -12.29 0.99
C GLN A 127 6.03 -13.07 2.11
N LEU A 128 7.24 -13.55 1.86
CA LEU A 128 8.06 -14.22 2.85
C LEU A 128 8.87 -13.26 3.75
N LEU A 129 8.85 -11.95 3.47
CA LEU A 129 9.50 -10.98 4.35
C LEU A 129 8.63 -10.69 5.60
N PRO A 130 9.28 -10.41 6.74
CA PRO A 130 8.57 -9.85 7.89
C PRO A 130 7.78 -8.58 7.50
N PRO A 131 6.58 -8.35 8.07
CA PRO A 131 5.68 -7.26 7.65
C PRO A 131 6.34 -5.89 7.54
N ALA A 132 7.15 -5.49 8.53
CA ALA A 132 7.84 -4.19 8.51
C ALA A 132 8.88 -4.09 7.39
N GLN A 133 9.62 -5.17 7.11
CA GLN A 133 10.58 -5.21 6.00
C GLN A 133 9.89 -5.11 4.65
N ARG A 134 8.78 -5.83 4.47
CA ARG A 134 7.96 -5.80 3.26
C ARG A 134 7.42 -4.40 3.00
N MET A 135 6.82 -3.75 4.01
CA MET A 135 6.29 -2.39 3.86
C MET A 135 7.39 -1.40 3.48
N ALA A 136 8.56 -1.47 4.12
CA ALA A 136 9.68 -0.62 3.77
C ALA A 136 10.13 -0.80 2.30
N VAL A 137 10.17 -2.04 1.80
CA VAL A 137 10.50 -2.35 0.38
C VAL A 137 9.43 -1.80 -0.56
N VAL A 138 8.15 -2.02 -0.27
CA VAL A 138 7.04 -1.51 -1.10
C VAL A 138 7.12 0.00 -1.22
N LEU A 139 7.23 0.71 -0.10
CA LEU A 139 7.25 2.17 -0.10
C LEU A 139 8.51 2.75 -0.77
N PHE A 140 9.67 2.21 -0.45
CA PHE A 140 10.95 2.76 -0.95
C PHE A 140 11.21 2.37 -2.42
N HIS A 141 11.10 1.08 -2.77
CA HIS A 141 11.48 0.59 -4.10
C HIS A 141 10.36 0.61 -5.13
N MET A 142 9.11 0.47 -4.70
CA MET A 142 7.98 0.35 -5.63
C MET A 142 7.17 1.65 -5.75
N GLU A 143 7.04 2.39 -4.64
CA GLU A 143 6.37 3.70 -4.64
C GLU A 143 7.33 4.88 -4.80
N GLY A 144 8.64 4.63 -4.78
CA GLY A 144 9.68 5.64 -5.05
C GLY A 144 9.86 6.69 -3.95
N LEU A 145 9.41 6.39 -2.73
CA LEU A 145 9.53 7.31 -1.60
C LEU A 145 10.96 7.33 -1.05
N ASN A 146 11.41 8.48 -0.55
CA ASN A 146 12.70 8.57 0.15
C ASN A 146 12.62 8.01 1.58
N ILE A 147 13.78 7.73 2.18
CA ILE A 147 13.88 7.13 3.53
C ILE A 147 13.13 7.94 4.59
N GLY A 148 13.17 9.28 4.50
CA GLY A 148 12.47 10.16 5.44
C GLY A 148 10.95 10.08 5.32
N GLU A 149 10.42 9.95 4.10
CA GLU A 149 9.00 9.75 3.84
C GLU A 149 8.54 8.38 4.34
N VAL A 150 9.30 7.32 4.04
CA VAL A 150 9.01 5.97 4.55
C VAL A 150 9.03 5.95 6.08
N ALA A 151 10.00 6.60 6.71
CA ALA A 151 10.10 6.68 8.17
C ALA A 151 8.86 7.36 8.78
N ARG A 152 8.39 8.45 8.18
CA ARG A 152 7.16 9.15 8.62
C ARG A 152 5.93 8.25 8.47
N LEU A 153 5.76 7.60 7.31
CA LEU A 153 4.61 6.73 7.04
C LEU A 153 4.57 5.49 7.94
N MET A 154 5.74 4.96 8.30
CA MET A 154 5.85 3.78 9.17
C MET A 154 6.00 4.15 10.65
N GLU A 155 5.90 5.43 11.01
CA GLU A 155 6.05 5.94 12.38
C GLU A 155 7.34 5.44 13.07
N THR A 156 8.45 5.51 12.33
CA THR A 156 9.76 5.01 12.78
C THR A 156 10.90 5.98 12.45
N SER A 157 12.13 5.64 12.82
CA SER A 157 13.30 6.48 12.50
C SER A 157 13.88 6.14 11.11
N PRO A 158 14.52 7.11 10.42
CA PRO A 158 15.24 6.85 9.17
C PRO A 158 16.26 5.70 9.30
N LYS A 159 16.99 5.64 10.40
CA LYS A 159 17.96 4.57 10.68
C LYS A 159 17.29 3.19 10.80
N ALA A 160 16.08 3.13 11.37
CA ALA A 160 15.31 1.90 11.42
C ALA A 160 14.86 1.45 10.02
N VAL A 161 14.44 2.38 9.15
CA VAL A 161 14.09 2.09 7.75
C VAL A 161 15.30 1.56 7.00
N GLU A 162 16.48 2.17 7.11
CA GLU A 162 17.71 1.67 6.50
C GLU A 162 18.04 0.23 6.93
N SER A 163 17.88 -0.06 8.22
CA SER A 163 18.07 -1.40 8.77
C SER A 163 17.04 -2.40 8.24
N LEU A 164 15.77 -2.00 8.10
CA LEU A 164 14.72 -2.84 7.50
C LEU A 164 15.03 -3.14 6.04
N LEU A 165 15.40 -2.13 5.25
CA LEU A 165 15.76 -2.29 3.83
C LEU A 165 17.01 -3.15 3.65
N SER A 166 18.02 -2.99 4.49
CA SER A 166 19.24 -3.81 4.44
C SER A 166 18.93 -5.30 4.68
N ARG A 167 18.15 -5.61 5.72
CA ARG A 167 17.72 -6.99 6.02
C ARG A 167 16.81 -7.56 4.95
N ALA A 168 15.86 -6.77 4.44
CA ALA A 168 15.00 -7.19 3.35
C ALA A 168 15.80 -7.51 2.08
N ARG A 169 16.77 -6.68 1.73
CA ARG A 169 17.64 -6.88 0.57
C ARG A 169 18.47 -8.16 0.67
N ALA A 170 19.02 -8.47 1.84
CA ALA A 170 19.74 -9.71 2.08
C ALA A 170 18.82 -10.92 1.88
N ALA A 171 17.64 -10.91 2.48
CA ALA A 171 16.66 -11.98 2.38
C ALA A 171 16.13 -12.18 0.95
N LEU A 172 15.87 -11.09 0.21
CA LEU A 172 15.41 -11.17 -1.18
C LEU A 172 16.50 -11.67 -2.12
N ARG A 173 17.78 -11.26 -1.91
CA ARG A 173 18.91 -11.76 -2.70
C ARG A 173 19.06 -13.27 -2.58
N GLU A 174 18.93 -13.81 -1.39
CA GLU A 174 19.00 -15.25 -1.15
C GLU A 174 17.87 -15.99 -1.88
N ARG A 175 16.63 -15.50 -1.76
CA ARG A 175 15.43 -16.13 -2.35
C ARG A 175 15.37 -16.03 -3.87
N LEU A 176 15.89 -14.93 -4.44
CA LEU A 176 15.86 -14.66 -5.88
C LEU A 176 17.16 -15.07 -6.59
N ALA A 177 18.10 -15.72 -5.92
CA ALA A 177 19.40 -16.11 -6.51
C ALA A 177 19.25 -16.97 -7.78
N GLY A 178 18.21 -17.80 -7.85
CA GLY A 178 17.88 -18.62 -9.03
C GLY A 178 17.37 -17.83 -10.24
N TYR A 179 16.85 -16.61 -10.03
CA TYR A 179 16.28 -15.76 -11.08
C TYR A 179 17.23 -14.62 -11.53
N LEU A 180 18.38 -14.49 -10.87
CA LEU A 180 19.39 -13.44 -11.15
C LEU A 180 20.56 -13.95 -12.02
N ARG A 181 20.46 -15.20 -12.52
CA ARG A 181 21.45 -15.80 -13.43
C ARG A 181 21.05 -15.63 -14.88
#